data_1693a885636054975f0bcc6d450f5ef3
#
_entry.id   1693a885636054975f0bcc6d450f5ef3
#
_cell.length_a   1.000
_cell.length_b   1.000
_cell.length_c   1.000
_cell.angle_alpha   90.00
_cell.angle_beta   90.00
_cell.angle_gamma   90.00
#
_symmetry.space_group_name_H-M   'P 1'
#
loop_
_entity.id
_entity.type
_entity.pdbx_description
1 polymer ?
#
loop_
_entity_poly.entity_id
_entity_poly.type
_entity_poly.pdbx_seq_one_letter_code
_entity_poly.pdbx_strand_id
1 'polypeptide(L)'
;MKYSNLEWTIGELINLIESQKINLRPPYQRNFIWSSKDQKLLIDSIRKGYPLPNFFILKNKDNTFEMVDGQQRAITIYKFIKNEFRDSSKRYYKDYNENTFMNYRINVVLLEEFNGSTETKEEFFYLVNKRGVQLNPSEVNHAYYHDTDFMHLVNRMSEYQPLIDLDIFTDKTVMRMNDRSLVEELAAYLIKGITDKRNAVEELFESKIKSDVSELKFTRFCNIIDRVNAIQDIKPINETRYKQRNDFYTLLCFIDKHIDDSIIVLKEQYKILLYISDNGIIYPSNDDYELFKEYAINCVSQSNSKRAREKRLLFFENMLANESNTPSEEQIQLMDFAQNELEENLSTKKYDKYLLVNCIK
;
A
#
# COMPACT_ATOMS: atom_id res chain seq x y z
N MET A 1 27.72 14.18 -12.62
CA MET A 1 27.21 13.01 -13.38
C MET A 1 27.85 12.97 -14.78
N LYS A 2 28.32 11.79 -15.21
CA LYS A 2 28.86 11.56 -16.55
C LYS A 2 27.89 10.67 -17.32
N TYR A 3 27.60 11.03 -18.57
CA TYR A 3 26.68 10.27 -19.43
C TYR A 3 27.07 10.38 -20.90
N SER A 4 26.56 9.42 -21.70
CA SER A 4 26.69 9.42 -23.16
C SER A 4 25.36 9.12 -23.83
N ASN A 5 25.13 9.64 -25.02
CA ASN A 5 23.94 9.34 -25.81
C ASN A 5 24.31 8.27 -26.83
N LEU A 6 23.58 7.18 -26.82
CA LEU A 6 23.77 6.03 -27.70
C LEU A 6 22.47 5.71 -28.43
N GLU A 7 22.60 5.02 -29.53
CA GLU A 7 21.47 4.43 -30.24
C GLU A 7 21.61 2.90 -30.19
N TRP A 8 20.61 2.21 -29.62
CA TRP A 8 20.54 0.77 -29.63
C TRP A 8 19.38 0.31 -30.51
N THR A 9 19.42 -0.95 -30.93
CA THR A 9 18.26 -1.63 -31.49
C THR A 9 17.44 -2.33 -30.38
N ILE A 10 16.19 -2.62 -30.66
CA ILE A 10 15.41 -3.51 -29.77
C ILE A 10 16.11 -4.85 -29.58
N GLY A 11 16.73 -5.39 -30.64
CA GLY A 11 17.50 -6.64 -30.57
C GLY A 11 18.65 -6.58 -29.57
N GLU A 12 19.40 -5.48 -29.52
CA GLU A 12 20.47 -5.30 -28.52
C GLU A 12 19.91 -5.23 -27.10
N LEU A 13 18.82 -4.50 -26.89
CA LEU A 13 18.14 -4.45 -25.57
C LEU A 13 17.67 -5.85 -25.13
N ILE A 14 17.04 -6.61 -26.04
CA ILE A 14 16.56 -7.97 -25.74
C ILE A 14 17.72 -8.91 -25.42
N ASN A 15 18.82 -8.83 -26.14
CA ASN A 15 20.02 -9.62 -25.86
C ASN A 15 20.58 -9.35 -24.45
N LEU A 16 20.56 -8.09 -24.00
CA LEU A 16 20.97 -7.72 -22.64
C LEU A 16 20.01 -8.28 -21.59
N ILE A 17 18.69 -8.28 -21.87
CA ILE A 17 17.68 -8.84 -20.97
C ILE A 17 17.83 -10.37 -20.86
N GLU A 18 17.96 -11.08 -21.98
CA GLU A 18 18.05 -12.54 -22.00
C GLU A 18 19.38 -13.05 -21.43
N SER A 19 20.47 -12.31 -21.64
CA SER A 19 21.75 -12.61 -21.02
C SER A 19 21.86 -12.18 -19.55
N GLN A 20 20.79 -11.66 -18.97
CA GLN A 20 20.75 -11.15 -17.59
C GLN A 20 21.79 -10.06 -17.28
N LYS A 21 22.25 -9.36 -18.31
CA LYS A 21 23.21 -8.25 -18.18
C LYS A 21 22.56 -6.92 -17.83
N ILE A 22 21.23 -6.80 -17.96
CA ILE A 22 20.49 -5.61 -17.57
C ILE A 22 19.41 -5.97 -16.52
N ASN A 23 19.47 -5.27 -15.38
CA ASN A 23 18.41 -5.35 -14.38
C ASN A 23 17.30 -4.35 -14.73
N LEU A 24 16.14 -4.87 -15.12
CA LEU A 24 14.95 -4.07 -15.41
C LEU A 24 14.20 -3.63 -14.14
N ARG A 25 14.47 -4.26 -12.98
CA ARG A 25 13.78 -4.01 -11.72
C ARG A 25 14.77 -3.81 -10.58
N PRO A 26 15.62 -2.76 -10.64
CA PRO A 26 16.44 -2.43 -9.49
C PRO A 26 15.54 -2.07 -8.29
N PRO A 27 16.04 -2.17 -7.05
CA PRO A 27 15.25 -2.04 -5.82
C PRO A 27 14.45 -0.73 -5.70
N TYR A 28 14.93 0.35 -6.30
CA TYR A 28 14.27 1.66 -6.29
C TYR A 28 13.18 1.83 -7.37
N GLN A 29 12.95 0.82 -8.24
CA GLN A 29 11.92 0.86 -9.28
C GLN A 29 10.58 0.34 -8.76
N ARG A 30 9.49 0.88 -9.33
CA ARG A 30 8.12 0.40 -9.08
C ARG A 30 7.81 -0.88 -9.85
N ASN A 31 6.73 -1.53 -9.46
CA ASN A 31 6.20 -2.69 -10.17
C ASN A 31 5.73 -2.32 -11.60
N PHE A 32 5.51 -3.35 -12.43
CA PHE A 32 4.93 -3.17 -13.75
C PHE A 32 3.44 -2.80 -13.63
N ILE A 33 3.08 -1.59 -14.11
CA ILE A 33 1.73 -1.02 -13.92
C ILE A 33 0.97 -0.71 -15.21
N TRP A 34 1.62 -0.84 -16.39
CA TRP A 34 0.99 -0.50 -17.65
C TRP A 34 -0.21 -1.39 -17.95
N SER A 35 -1.34 -0.75 -18.29
CA SER A 35 -2.55 -1.43 -18.74
C SER A 35 -2.32 -2.12 -20.09
N SER A 36 -3.16 -3.09 -20.43
CA SER A 36 -3.15 -3.71 -21.77
C SER A 36 -3.30 -2.68 -22.91
N LYS A 37 -4.00 -1.56 -22.66
CA LYS A 37 -4.15 -0.47 -23.64
C LYS A 37 -2.81 0.24 -23.85
N ASP A 38 -2.09 0.59 -22.77
CA ASP A 38 -0.80 1.28 -22.86
C ASP A 38 0.25 0.41 -23.55
N GLN A 39 0.28 -0.88 -23.22
CA GLN A 39 1.17 -1.84 -23.85
C GLN A 39 0.95 -1.91 -25.36
N LYS A 40 -0.31 -2.02 -25.81
CA LYS A 40 -0.66 -2.05 -27.23
C LYS A 40 -0.30 -0.75 -27.96
N LEU A 41 -0.54 0.40 -27.33
CA LEU A 41 -0.17 1.71 -27.90
C LEU A 41 1.35 1.83 -28.13
N LEU A 42 2.19 1.32 -27.22
CA LEU A 42 3.63 1.29 -27.43
C LEU A 42 4.01 0.44 -28.66
N ILE A 43 3.47 -0.80 -28.74
CA ILE A 43 3.78 -1.70 -29.86
C ILE A 43 3.35 -1.07 -31.20
N ASP A 44 2.16 -0.45 -31.23
CA ASP A 44 1.70 0.26 -32.42
C ASP A 44 2.59 1.43 -32.81
N SER A 45 3.12 2.17 -31.82
CA SER A 45 4.07 3.27 -32.06
C SER A 45 5.38 2.77 -32.68
N ILE A 46 5.94 1.68 -32.15
CA ILE A 46 7.16 1.04 -32.70
C ILE A 46 6.91 0.59 -34.15
N ARG A 47 5.78 -0.06 -34.40
CA ARG A 47 5.42 -0.57 -35.74
C ARG A 47 5.22 0.55 -36.78
N LYS A 48 4.73 1.71 -36.31
CA LYS A 48 4.57 2.90 -37.17
C LYS A 48 5.90 3.67 -37.36
N GLY A 49 6.97 3.25 -36.68
CA GLY A 49 8.26 3.94 -36.71
C GLY A 49 8.27 5.26 -35.95
N TYR A 50 7.32 5.49 -35.02
CA TYR A 50 7.28 6.71 -34.23
C TYR A 50 8.40 6.70 -33.20
N PRO A 51 9.11 7.84 -32.97
CA PRO A 51 10.18 7.88 -31.99
C PRO A 51 9.67 7.65 -30.59
N LEU A 52 10.40 6.87 -29.80
CA LEU A 52 10.12 6.65 -28.38
C LEU A 52 10.91 7.63 -27.52
N PRO A 53 10.42 7.98 -26.32
CA PRO A 53 11.22 8.68 -25.32
C PRO A 53 12.50 7.91 -24.98
N ASN A 54 13.55 8.63 -24.59
CA ASN A 54 14.84 8.05 -24.26
C ASN A 54 14.74 6.99 -23.14
N PHE A 55 15.54 5.94 -23.25
CA PHE A 55 15.80 5.01 -22.16
C PHE A 55 17.00 5.52 -21.36
N PHE A 56 16.88 5.58 -20.04
CA PHE A 56 17.99 5.93 -19.16
C PHE A 56 18.51 4.66 -18.50
N ILE A 57 19.77 4.36 -18.75
CA ILE A 57 20.42 3.11 -18.33
C ILE A 57 21.71 3.47 -17.60
N LEU A 58 21.89 2.93 -16.39
CA LEU A 58 23.13 3.05 -15.62
C LEU A 58 24.03 1.87 -15.95
N LYS A 59 25.27 2.14 -16.26
CA LYS A 59 26.34 1.15 -16.39
C LYS A 59 27.05 0.99 -15.04
N ASN A 60 27.02 -0.21 -14.49
CA ASN A 60 27.73 -0.56 -13.27
C ASN A 60 29.23 -0.85 -13.54
N LYS A 61 30.02 -0.85 -12.46
CA LYS A 61 31.49 -1.11 -12.56
C LYS A 61 31.85 -2.51 -13.07
N ASP A 62 30.95 -3.47 -12.87
CA ASP A 62 31.07 -4.87 -13.34
C ASP A 62 30.61 -5.08 -14.80
N ASN A 63 30.30 -3.99 -15.51
CA ASN A 63 29.74 -3.98 -16.87
C ASN A 63 28.32 -4.59 -16.96
N THR A 64 27.59 -4.71 -15.85
CA THR A 64 26.15 -4.89 -15.87
C THR A 64 25.44 -3.55 -16.01
N PHE A 65 24.14 -3.60 -16.26
CA PHE A 65 23.33 -2.40 -16.47
C PHE A 65 22.10 -2.40 -15.54
N GLU A 66 21.63 -1.22 -15.19
CA GLU A 66 20.34 -1.02 -14.48
C GLU A 66 19.46 -0.08 -15.32
N MET A 67 18.20 -0.44 -15.51
CA MET A 67 17.21 0.44 -16.14
C MET A 67 16.78 1.52 -15.14
N VAL A 68 17.12 2.77 -15.39
CA VAL A 68 16.74 3.92 -14.54
C VAL A 68 15.41 4.53 -14.98
N ASP A 69 15.17 4.71 -16.28
CA ASP A 69 13.86 5.00 -16.85
C ASP A 69 13.65 4.26 -18.16
N GLY A 70 12.40 3.90 -18.44
CA GLY A 70 12.02 3.08 -19.59
C GLY A 70 11.63 1.64 -19.21
N GLN A 71 11.62 1.29 -17.92
CA GLN A 71 11.27 -0.04 -17.41
C GLN A 71 9.96 -0.58 -18.01
N GLN A 72 8.87 0.20 -17.95
CA GLN A 72 7.56 -0.21 -18.45
C GLN A 72 7.59 -0.51 -19.94
N ARG A 73 8.33 0.31 -20.70
CA ARG A 73 8.53 0.15 -22.15
C ARG A 73 9.37 -1.09 -22.45
N ALA A 74 10.48 -1.27 -21.77
CA ALA A 74 11.37 -2.44 -21.95
C ALA A 74 10.65 -3.76 -21.63
N ILE A 75 9.93 -3.82 -20.51
CA ILE A 75 9.13 -5.00 -20.13
C ILE A 75 8.03 -5.27 -21.16
N THR A 76 7.34 -4.24 -21.65
CA THR A 76 6.27 -4.39 -22.65
C THR A 76 6.84 -4.95 -23.96
N ILE A 77 7.97 -4.41 -24.45
CA ILE A 77 8.65 -4.90 -25.65
C ILE A 77 9.03 -6.37 -25.48
N TYR A 78 9.65 -6.71 -24.34
CA TYR A 78 10.06 -8.08 -24.03
C TYR A 78 8.86 -9.04 -23.99
N LYS A 79 7.77 -8.70 -23.28
CA LYS A 79 6.54 -9.49 -23.25
C LYS A 79 5.91 -9.71 -24.62
N PHE A 80 5.92 -8.68 -25.46
CA PHE A 80 5.40 -8.82 -26.85
C PHE A 80 6.24 -9.80 -27.65
N ILE A 81 7.58 -9.71 -27.60
CA ILE A 81 8.50 -10.63 -28.29
C ILE A 81 8.31 -12.08 -27.78
N LYS A 82 8.03 -12.26 -26.49
CA LYS A 82 7.69 -13.58 -25.92
C LYS A 82 6.27 -14.05 -26.25
N ASN A 83 5.52 -13.31 -27.08
CA ASN A 83 4.14 -13.63 -27.46
C ASN A 83 3.17 -13.72 -26.27
N GLU A 84 3.38 -12.94 -25.20
CA GLU A 84 2.53 -12.95 -24.02
C GLU A 84 1.21 -12.18 -24.26
N PHE A 85 1.15 -11.26 -25.20
CA PHE A 85 -0.07 -10.53 -25.56
C PHE A 85 -0.14 -10.17 -27.05
N ARG A 86 -1.32 -9.82 -27.51
CA ARG A 86 -1.60 -9.38 -28.90
C ARG A 86 -1.62 -7.86 -28.96
N ASP A 87 -1.12 -7.29 -30.06
CA ASP A 87 -1.23 -5.85 -30.36
C ASP A 87 -2.69 -5.41 -30.67
N SER A 88 -2.87 -4.14 -31.03
CA SER A 88 -4.18 -3.59 -31.39
C SER A 88 -4.78 -4.24 -32.63
N SER A 89 -3.98 -4.83 -33.52
CA SER A 89 -4.40 -5.59 -34.69
C SER A 89 -4.73 -7.06 -34.37
N LYS A 90 -4.76 -7.44 -33.08
CA LYS A 90 -4.98 -8.80 -32.58
C LYS A 90 -3.93 -9.83 -33.03
N ARG A 91 -2.71 -9.41 -33.31
CA ARG A 91 -1.58 -10.25 -33.75
C ARG A 91 -0.52 -10.38 -32.64
N TYR A 92 0.12 -11.52 -32.58
CA TYR A 92 1.31 -11.77 -31.79
C TYR A 92 2.58 -11.32 -32.53
N TYR A 93 3.69 -11.18 -31.84
CA TYR A 93 4.99 -10.88 -32.44
C TYR A 93 5.37 -11.88 -33.56
N LYS A 94 5.20 -13.18 -33.33
CA LYS A 94 5.47 -14.25 -34.32
C LYS A 94 4.69 -14.13 -35.62
N ASP A 95 3.60 -13.34 -35.66
CA ASP A 95 2.76 -13.13 -36.85
C ASP A 95 3.33 -12.03 -37.75
N TYR A 96 4.48 -11.45 -37.40
CA TYR A 96 5.17 -10.38 -38.13
C TYR A 96 6.53 -10.78 -38.65
N ASN A 97 7.09 -9.95 -39.55
CA ASN A 97 8.50 -10.05 -39.92
C ASN A 97 9.37 -9.56 -38.77
N GLU A 98 10.06 -10.47 -38.10
CA GLU A 98 10.86 -10.22 -36.90
C GLU A 98 11.95 -9.18 -37.12
N ASN A 99 12.61 -9.15 -38.30
CA ASN A 99 13.74 -8.27 -38.56
C ASN A 99 13.39 -6.78 -38.44
N THR A 100 12.21 -6.36 -38.90
CA THR A 100 11.83 -4.94 -38.83
C THR A 100 11.64 -4.46 -37.39
N PHE A 101 11.04 -5.28 -36.56
CA PHE A 101 10.80 -4.94 -35.15
C PHE A 101 12.09 -4.96 -34.35
N MET A 102 12.93 -5.97 -34.53
CA MET A 102 14.21 -6.11 -33.81
C MET A 102 15.22 -5.02 -34.20
N ASN A 103 15.17 -4.52 -35.45
CA ASN A 103 16.03 -3.45 -35.92
C ASN A 103 15.52 -2.03 -35.62
N TYR A 104 14.34 -1.91 -34.98
CA TYR A 104 13.84 -0.60 -34.55
C TYR A 104 14.82 0.03 -33.55
N ARG A 105 15.17 1.31 -33.79
CA ARG A 105 16.16 2.04 -33.00
C ARG A 105 15.55 2.77 -31.82
N ILE A 106 16.20 2.66 -30.69
CA ILE A 106 15.85 3.31 -29.44
C ILE A 106 17.00 4.23 -28.99
N ASN A 107 16.66 5.41 -28.50
CA ASN A 107 17.64 6.32 -27.93
C ASN A 107 17.94 5.94 -26.48
N VAL A 108 19.20 5.77 -26.15
CA VAL A 108 19.70 5.40 -24.82
C VAL A 108 20.60 6.50 -24.29
N VAL A 109 20.27 7.02 -23.12
CA VAL A 109 21.17 7.85 -22.31
C VAL A 109 21.87 6.92 -21.32
N LEU A 110 23.13 6.62 -21.60
CA LEU A 110 23.95 5.76 -20.75
C LEU A 110 24.60 6.61 -19.66
N LEU A 111 24.26 6.34 -18.41
CA LEU A 111 24.82 6.97 -17.22
C LEU A 111 26.02 6.15 -16.76
N GLU A 112 27.16 6.80 -16.54
CA GLU A 112 28.43 6.12 -16.22
C GLU A 112 28.90 6.37 -14.80
N GLU A 113 28.73 7.60 -14.28
CA GLU A 113 29.19 7.97 -12.94
C GLU A 113 28.27 9.01 -12.32
N PHE A 114 27.97 8.84 -11.02
CA PHE A 114 27.38 9.86 -10.17
C PHE A 114 28.45 10.42 -9.22
N ASN A 115 28.44 11.74 -8.98
CA ASN A 115 29.42 12.42 -8.11
C ASN A 115 29.01 12.27 -6.61
N GLY A 116 29.04 11.12 -6.15
CA GLY A 116 29.04 10.49 -4.84
C GLY A 116 28.36 11.13 -3.62
N SER A 117 28.36 12.42 -3.37
CA SER A 117 27.79 13.00 -2.16
C SER A 117 26.57 13.92 -2.37
N THR A 118 26.33 14.33 -3.61
CA THR A 118 25.26 15.27 -3.99
C THR A 118 24.40 14.80 -5.16
N GLU A 119 24.81 13.73 -5.86
CA GLU A 119 24.10 13.18 -7.01
C GLU A 119 23.98 11.67 -6.83
N THR A 120 22.77 11.18 -6.57
CA THR A 120 22.49 9.74 -6.46
C THR A 120 21.65 9.24 -7.64
N LYS A 121 21.67 7.93 -7.89
CA LYS A 121 20.83 7.31 -8.91
C LYS A 121 19.33 7.42 -8.56
N GLU A 122 19.01 7.41 -7.28
CA GLU A 122 17.66 7.54 -6.74
C GLU A 122 17.10 8.95 -6.97
N GLU A 123 17.92 9.99 -6.71
CA GLU A 123 17.54 11.37 -7.00
C GLU A 123 17.34 11.59 -8.50
N PHE A 124 18.24 11.07 -9.33
CA PHE A 124 18.10 11.14 -10.78
C PHE A 124 16.82 10.42 -11.25
N PHE A 125 16.55 9.22 -10.75
CA PHE A 125 15.33 8.47 -11.02
C PHE A 125 14.07 9.30 -10.68
N TYR A 126 14.04 9.93 -9.51
CA TYR A 126 12.96 10.81 -9.11
C TYR A 126 12.77 11.99 -10.08
N LEU A 127 13.84 12.70 -10.41
CA LEU A 127 13.80 13.88 -11.29
C LEU A 127 13.30 13.53 -12.70
N VAL A 128 13.76 12.41 -13.26
CA VAL A 128 13.34 11.94 -14.60
C VAL A 128 11.86 11.56 -14.61
N ASN A 129 11.38 10.89 -13.56
CA ASN A 129 10.00 10.44 -13.47
C ASN A 129 9.03 11.56 -13.09
N LYS A 130 9.50 12.67 -12.50
CA LYS A 130 8.64 13.80 -12.09
C LYS A 130 7.83 14.42 -13.24
N ARG A 131 8.29 14.28 -14.49
CA ARG A 131 7.63 14.83 -15.70
C ARG A 131 6.78 13.80 -16.46
N GLY A 132 6.81 12.51 -16.07
CA GLY A 132 6.06 11.43 -16.70
C GLY A 132 4.77 11.07 -15.96
N VAL A 133 4.42 9.76 -15.92
CA VAL A 133 3.38 9.26 -15.02
C VAL A 133 3.88 9.48 -13.59
N GLN A 134 3.32 10.47 -12.90
CA GLN A 134 3.78 10.88 -11.58
C GLN A 134 3.86 9.68 -10.64
N LEU A 135 5.03 9.53 -10.02
CA LEU A 135 5.19 8.62 -8.90
C LEU A 135 4.30 9.10 -7.75
N ASN A 136 3.60 8.19 -7.12
CA ASN A 136 2.90 8.50 -5.89
C ASN A 136 3.90 8.59 -4.71
N PRO A 137 3.50 9.15 -3.54
CA PRO A 137 4.40 9.29 -2.40
C PRO A 137 5.07 7.98 -1.97
N SER A 138 4.37 6.84 -2.02
CA SER A 138 4.94 5.54 -1.62
C SER A 138 5.99 5.04 -2.62
N GLU A 139 5.77 5.23 -3.93
CA GLU A 139 6.78 4.91 -4.96
C GLU A 139 8.03 5.79 -4.80
N VAL A 140 7.84 7.07 -4.45
CA VAL A 140 8.93 8.01 -4.15
C VAL A 140 9.70 7.58 -2.91
N ASN A 141 9.01 7.31 -1.81
CA ASN A 141 9.62 6.88 -0.56
C ASN A 141 10.42 5.58 -0.77
N HIS A 142 9.84 4.61 -1.48
CA HIS A 142 10.55 3.38 -1.80
C HIS A 142 11.82 3.62 -2.60
N ALA A 143 11.80 4.52 -3.58
CA ALA A 143 12.97 4.84 -4.39
C ALA A 143 14.08 5.52 -3.58
N TYR A 144 13.73 6.49 -2.72
CA TYR A 144 14.70 7.25 -1.93
C TYR A 144 15.26 6.48 -0.74
N TYR A 145 14.41 5.72 -0.06
CA TYR A 145 14.69 5.16 1.26
C TYR A 145 14.78 3.63 1.25
N HIS A 146 14.95 3.01 0.06
CA HIS A 146 14.92 1.56 -0.10
C HIS A 146 15.93 0.80 0.78
N ASP A 147 17.04 1.43 1.16
CA ASP A 147 18.14 0.86 1.99
C ASP A 147 18.13 1.37 3.43
N THR A 148 17.03 1.99 3.89
CA THR A 148 16.93 2.43 5.29
C THR A 148 16.36 1.35 6.19
N ASP A 149 16.76 1.38 7.49
CA ASP A 149 16.24 0.43 8.50
C ASP A 149 14.70 0.45 8.55
N PHE A 150 14.10 1.64 8.42
CA PHE A 150 12.64 1.78 8.45
C PHE A 150 11.98 1.14 7.23
N MET A 151 12.55 1.33 6.02
CA MET A 151 12.00 0.69 4.82
C MET A 151 12.17 -0.83 4.85
N HIS A 152 13.27 -1.35 5.40
CA HIS A 152 13.43 -2.79 5.61
C HIS A 152 12.35 -3.35 6.53
N LEU A 153 12.02 -2.65 7.63
CA LEU A 153 10.91 -3.04 8.52
C LEU A 153 9.56 -3.01 7.79
N VAL A 154 9.27 -1.94 7.06
CA VAL A 154 8.04 -1.80 6.26
C VAL A 154 7.91 -2.92 5.22
N ASN A 155 9.00 -3.25 4.51
CA ASN A 155 9.00 -4.34 3.53
C ASN A 155 8.67 -5.69 4.19
N ARG A 156 9.33 -6.02 5.30
CA ARG A 156 9.05 -7.25 6.06
C ARG A 156 7.59 -7.34 6.54
N MET A 157 7.05 -6.22 7.04
CA MET A 157 5.63 -6.14 7.45
C MET A 157 4.68 -6.31 6.26
N SER A 158 4.99 -5.70 5.12
CA SER A 158 4.17 -5.81 3.89
C SER A 158 4.18 -7.21 3.28
N GLU A 159 5.26 -7.95 3.48
CA GLU A 159 5.46 -9.33 2.98
C GLU A 159 4.96 -10.39 3.97
N TYR A 160 4.42 -9.97 5.12
CA TYR A 160 3.87 -10.92 6.09
C TYR A 160 2.61 -11.58 5.55
N GLN A 161 2.69 -12.90 5.29
CA GLN A 161 1.63 -13.64 4.60
C GLN A 161 0.25 -13.46 5.23
N PRO A 162 0.08 -13.52 6.58
CA PRO A 162 -1.22 -13.28 7.20
C PRO A 162 -1.83 -11.90 6.95
N LEU A 163 -1.03 -10.84 6.68
CA LEU A 163 -1.55 -9.55 6.24
C LEU A 163 -2.05 -9.60 4.78
N ILE A 164 -1.32 -10.30 3.92
CA ILE A 164 -1.70 -10.48 2.51
C ILE A 164 -3.02 -11.26 2.42
N ASP A 165 -3.17 -12.31 3.24
CA ASP A 165 -4.34 -13.17 3.30
C ASP A 165 -5.62 -12.44 3.77
N LEU A 166 -5.50 -11.26 4.40
CA LEU A 166 -6.66 -10.41 4.71
C LEU A 166 -7.35 -9.86 3.46
N ASP A 167 -6.68 -9.83 2.31
CA ASP A 167 -7.17 -9.36 1.00
C ASP A 167 -7.85 -7.97 1.05
N ILE A 168 -7.26 -7.07 1.86
CA ILE A 168 -7.76 -5.69 2.01
C ILE A 168 -7.24 -4.73 0.94
N PHE A 169 -6.25 -5.15 0.15
CA PHE A 169 -5.63 -4.36 -0.90
C PHE A 169 -6.05 -4.87 -2.28
N THR A 170 -6.43 -3.96 -3.16
CA THR A 170 -6.66 -4.30 -4.57
C THR A 170 -5.33 -4.46 -5.31
N ASP A 171 -5.30 -5.26 -6.39
CA ASP A 171 -4.11 -5.41 -7.25
C ASP A 171 -3.53 -4.06 -7.68
N LYS A 172 -4.40 -3.09 -8.01
CA LYS A 172 -4.00 -1.73 -8.38
C LYS A 172 -3.29 -1.00 -7.23
N THR A 173 -3.74 -1.21 -6.00
CA THR A 173 -3.14 -0.63 -4.79
C THR A 173 -1.73 -1.18 -4.60
N VAL A 174 -1.57 -2.50 -4.70
CA VAL A 174 -0.29 -3.20 -4.56
C VAL A 174 0.69 -2.83 -5.70
N MET A 175 0.21 -2.82 -6.95
CA MET A 175 1.03 -2.42 -8.10
C MET A 175 1.63 -1.01 -7.95
N ARG A 176 0.91 -0.10 -7.31
CA ARG A 176 1.32 1.29 -7.06
C ARG A 176 1.98 1.49 -5.70
N MET A 177 2.29 0.42 -4.97
CA MET A 177 2.87 0.46 -3.62
C MET A 177 2.05 1.27 -2.60
N ASN A 178 0.75 1.48 -2.85
CA ASN A 178 -0.13 2.22 -1.92
C ASN A 178 -0.50 1.38 -0.68
N ASP A 179 -0.40 0.05 -0.75
CA ASP A 179 -0.43 -0.87 0.38
C ASP A 179 0.68 -0.53 1.38
N ARG A 180 1.90 -0.31 0.90
CA ARG A 180 3.06 0.07 1.72
C ARG A 180 2.83 1.36 2.49
N SER A 181 2.13 2.32 1.91
CA SER A 181 1.78 3.57 2.61
C SER A 181 0.93 3.36 3.86
N LEU A 182 0.09 2.32 3.91
CA LEU A 182 -0.62 1.95 5.15
C LEU A 182 0.34 1.27 6.13
N VAL A 183 1.19 0.37 5.65
CA VAL A 183 2.17 -0.33 6.49
C VAL A 183 3.20 0.65 7.06
N GLU A 184 3.65 1.67 6.31
CA GLU A 184 4.47 2.78 6.81
C GLU A 184 3.80 3.47 8.03
N GLU A 185 2.49 3.74 7.95
CA GLU A 185 1.75 4.35 9.06
C GLU A 185 1.64 3.42 10.28
N LEU A 186 1.44 2.14 10.05
CA LEU A 186 1.37 1.13 11.13
C LEU A 186 2.74 0.92 11.80
N ALA A 187 3.81 0.87 11.01
CA ALA A 187 5.16 0.80 11.53
C ALA A 187 5.51 2.06 12.35
N ALA A 188 5.15 3.25 11.84
CA ALA A 188 5.32 4.51 12.56
C ALA A 188 4.52 4.53 13.86
N TYR A 189 3.28 4.05 13.86
CA TYR A 189 2.48 3.90 15.08
C TYR A 189 3.17 2.99 16.11
N LEU A 190 3.65 1.84 15.70
CA LEU A 190 4.30 0.91 16.62
C LEU A 190 5.59 1.47 17.24
N ILE A 191 6.29 2.36 16.53
CA ILE A 191 7.55 2.98 17.01
C ILE A 191 7.26 4.21 17.87
N LYS A 192 6.36 5.10 17.43
CA LYS A 192 6.15 6.45 18.02
C LYS A 192 4.78 6.63 18.68
N GLY A 193 3.86 5.66 18.59
CA GLY A 193 2.46 5.83 18.98
C GLY A 193 1.65 6.61 17.94
N ILE A 194 0.49 7.13 18.34
CA ILE A 194 -0.37 7.92 17.46
C ILE A 194 0.26 9.29 17.18
N THR A 195 0.48 9.56 15.89
CA THR A 195 1.13 10.78 15.39
C THR A 195 0.44 11.25 14.11
N ASP A 196 0.78 12.48 13.66
CA ASP A 196 0.48 12.90 12.31
C ASP A 196 1.28 12.03 11.31
N LYS A 197 0.60 11.52 10.29
CA LYS A 197 1.21 10.61 9.32
C LYS A 197 2.50 11.15 8.73
N ARG A 198 2.43 12.35 8.14
CA ARG A 198 3.51 12.87 7.29
C ARG A 198 4.81 13.02 8.06
N ASN A 199 4.75 13.76 9.16
CA ASN A 199 5.96 14.10 9.92
C ASN A 199 6.63 12.86 10.54
N ALA A 200 5.82 11.92 11.06
CA ALA A 200 6.36 10.72 11.71
C ALA A 200 7.04 9.77 10.73
N VAL A 201 6.47 9.59 9.54
CA VAL A 201 7.03 8.69 8.52
C VAL A 201 8.30 9.29 7.90
N GLU A 202 8.29 10.59 7.54
CA GLU A 202 9.47 11.28 7.01
C GLU A 202 10.66 11.22 7.99
N GLU A 203 10.41 11.50 9.27
CA GLU A 203 11.45 11.43 10.31
C GLU A 203 12.01 10.01 10.52
N LEU A 204 11.18 8.98 10.41
CA LEU A 204 11.62 7.60 10.57
C LEU A 204 12.48 7.12 9.39
N PHE A 205 12.25 7.60 8.17
CA PHE A 205 13.12 7.30 7.03
C PHE A 205 14.53 7.85 7.21
N GLU A 206 14.68 8.98 7.90
CA GLU A 206 15.97 9.61 8.19
C GLU A 206 16.63 9.07 9.46
N SER A 207 15.90 8.29 10.25
CA SER A 207 16.35 7.77 11.55
C SER A 207 17.00 6.41 11.42
N LYS A 208 18.03 6.14 12.24
CA LYS A 208 18.55 4.80 12.45
C LYS A 208 17.68 4.05 13.44
N ILE A 209 17.21 2.87 13.06
CA ILE A 209 16.45 1.97 13.94
C ILE A 209 17.34 0.80 14.31
N LYS A 210 17.56 0.60 15.61
CA LYS A 210 18.34 -0.54 16.08
C LYS A 210 17.65 -1.86 15.70
N SER A 211 18.44 -2.87 15.37
CA SER A 211 17.94 -4.17 14.94
C SER A 211 17.02 -4.84 15.95
N ASP A 212 17.34 -4.75 17.25
CA ASP A 212 16.51 -5.29 18.33
C ASP A 212 15.14 -4.58 18.44
N VAL A 213 15.11 -3.26 18.23
CA VAL A 213 13.86 -2.49 18.17
C VAL A 213 13.04 -2.89 16.96
N SER A 214 13.66 -3.00 15.78
CA SER A 214 13.01 -3.44 14.56
C SER A 214 12.37 -4.83 14.71
N GLU A 215 13.08 -5.78 15.30
CA GLU A 215 12.60 -7.14 15.54
C GLU A 215 11.43 -7.17 16.53
N LEU A 216 11.52 -6.42 17.62
CA LEU A 216 10.43 -6.29 18.59
C LEU A 216 9.16 -5.72 17.95
N LYS A 217 9.29 -4.68 17.10
CA LYS A 217 8.16 -4.05 16.42
C LYS A 217 7.56 -4.94 15.34
N PHE A 218 8.38 -5.69 14.63
CA PHE A 218 7.91 -6.71 13.68
C PHE A 218 7.11 -7.82 14.39
N THR A 219 7.64 -8.38 15.48
CA THR A 219 6.94 -9.39 16.29
C THR A 219 5.60 -8.86 16.83
N ARG A 220 5.59 -7.61 17.33
CA ARG A 220 4.34 -6.97 17.79
C ARG A 220 3.33 -6.84 16.66
N PHE A 221 3.77 -6.42 15.47
CA PHE A 221 2.93 -6.33 14.28
C PHE A 221 2.32 -7.70 13.90
N CYS A 222 3.13 -8.75 13.86
CA CYS A 222 2.66 -10.11 13.57
C CYS A 222 1.57 -10.54 14.56
N ASN A 223 1.77 -10.34 15.85
CA ASN A 223 0.78 -10.67 16.88
C ASN A 223 -0.55 -9.94 16.68
N ILE A 224 -0.52 -8.65 16.27
CA ILE A 224 -1.73 -7.88 15.99
C ILE A 224 -2.45 -8.46 14.75
N ILE A 225 -1.73 -8.70 13.66
CA ILE A 225 -2.31 -9.26 12.43
C ILE A 225 -2.88 -10.66 12.66
N ASP A 226 -2.22 -11.51 13.45
CA ASP A 226 -2.73 -12.83 13.80
C ASP A 226 -4.04 -12.76 14.58
N ARG A 227 -4.20 -11.74 15.44
CA ARG A 227 -5.47 -11.50 16.13
C ARG A 227 -6.56 -10.99 15.18
N VAL A 228 -6.21 -10.16 14.18
CA VAL A 228 -7.15 -9.78 13.11
C VAL A 228 -7.58 -11.02 12.33
N ASN A 229 -6.66 -11.91 11.99
CA ASN A 229 -7.00 -13.17 11.32
C ASN A 229 -7.91 -14.07 12.17
N ALA A 230 -7.74 -14.07 13.48
CA ALA A 230 -8.57 -14.91 14.39
C ALA A 230 -10.04 -14.46 14.51
N ILE A 231 -10.40 -13.27 14.04
CA ILE A 231 -11.80 -12.79 14.01
C ILE A 231 -12.46 -12.94 12.65
N GLN A 232 -11.70 -13.25 11.60
CA GLN A 232 -12.22 -13.39 10.24
C GLN A 232 -13.15 -14.59 10.03
N ASP A 233 -13.14 -15.57 10.92
CA ASP A 233 -14.08 -16.70 10.90
C ASP A 233 -15.54 -16.27 11.13
N ILE A 234 -15.77 -15.09 11.72
CA ILE A 234 -17.12 -14.51 11.86
C ILE A 234 -17.54 -13.84 10.54
N LYS A 235 -16.72 -12.96 10.01
CA LYS A 235 -16.88 -12.30 8.70
C LYS A 235 -15.53 -11.78 8.22
N PRO A 236 -15.14 -12.02 6.97
CA PRO A 236 -13.88 -11.49 6.43
C PRO A 236 -13.81 -9.96 6.48
N ILE A 237 -12.67 -9.42 6.88
CA ILE A 237 -12.45 -7.96 6.98
C ILE A 237 -12.66 -7.26 5.63
N ASN A 238 -12.26 -7.90 4.52
CA ASN A 238 -12.41 -7.35 3.17
C ASN A 238 -13.88 -7.22 2.70
N GLU A 239 -14.83 -7.83 3.41
CA GLU A 239 -16.27 -7.69 3.19
C GLU A 239 -16.92 -6.61 4.06
N THR A 240 -16.15 -5.95 4.93
CA THR A 240 -16.62 -4.94 5.87
C THR A 240 -16.08 -3.56 5.54
N ARG A 241 -16.62 -2.51 6.21
CA ARG A 241 -16.03 -1.18 6.14
C ARG A 241 -14.59 -1.11 6.70
N TYR A 242 -14.22 -2.03 7.59
CA TYR A 242 -12.92 -2.06 8.26
C TYR A 242 -11.75 -2.44 7.35
N LYS A 243 -11.98 -2.78 6.07
CA LYS A 243 -10.95 -2.79 5.03
C LYS A 243 -10.50 -1.38 4.60
N GLN A 244 -11.30 -0.34 4.88
CA GLN A 244 -10.93 1.03 4.54
C GLN A 244 -9.75 1.48 5.41
N ARG A 245 -8.80 2.17 4.79
CA ARG A 245 -7.51 2.55 5.40
C ARG A 245 -7.62 3.10 6.82
N ASN A 246 -8.52 4.06 7.05
CA ASN A 246 -8.64 4.74 8.33
C ASN A 246 -9.29 3.87 9.40
N ASP A 247 -10.28 3.08 9.01
CA ASP A 247 -10.96 2.14 9.89
C ASP A 247 -10.03 0.97 10.24
N PHE A 248 -9.27 0.44 9.27
CA PHE A 248 -8.29 -0.62 9.50
C PHE A 248 -7.14 -0.17 10.42
N TYR A 249 -6.61 1.05 10.19
CA TYR A 249 -5.62 1.65 11.08
C TYR A 249 -6.15 1.76 12.51
N THR A 250 -7.39 2.22 12.69
CA THR A 250 -8.01 2.37 14.01
C THR A 250 -8.22 1.01 14.68
N LEU A 251 -8.67 0.00 13.93
CA LEU A 251 -8.83 -1.38 14.42
C LEU A 251 -7.50 -1.96 14.91
N LEU A 252 -6.40 -1.77 14.14
CA LEU A 252 -5.08 -2.25 14.55
C LEU A 252 -4.57 -1.54 15.81
N CYS A 253 -4.75 -0.22 15.92
CA CYS A 253 -4.39 0.52 17.13
C CYS A 253 -5.20 0.05 18.34
N PHE A 254 -6.49 -0.26 18.16
CA PHE A 254 -7.33 -0.81 19.22
C PHE A 254 -6.85 -2.19 19.66
N ILE A 255 -6.62 -3.11 18.71
CA ILE A 255 -6.13 -4.46 19.01
C ILE A 255 -4.75 -4.41 19.69
N ASP A 256 -3.86 -3.49 19.26
CA ASP A 256 -2.55 -3.32 19.91
C ASP A 256 -2.66 -2.92 21.37
N LYS A 257 -3.57 -1.99 21.70
CA LYS A 257 -3.81 -1.56 23.10
C LYS A 257 -4.40 -2.69 23.96
N HIS A 258 -5.17 -3.57 23.36
CA HIS A 258 -5.89 -4.67 23.98
C HIS A 258 -5.30 -6.04 23.61
N ILE A 259 -4.00 -6.10 23.33
CA ILE A 259 -3.33 -7.29 22.80
C ILE A 259 -3.38 -8.49 23.76
N ASP A 260 -3.48 -8.24 25.06
CA ASP A 260 -3.52 -9.27 26.09
C ASP A 260 -4.95 -9.76 26.42
N ASP A 261 -5.98 -9.12 25.86
CA ASP A 261 -7.36 -9.55 26.09
C ASP A 261 -7.62 -10.91 25.39
N SER A 262 -8.58 -11.67 25.91
CA SER A 262 -8.90 -12.97 25.33
C SER A 262 -9.48 -12.83 23.92
N ILE A 263 -9.23 -13.83 23.07
CA ILE A 263 -9.80 -13.87 21.70
C ILE A 263 -11.33 -13.91 21.72
N ILE A 264 -11.93 -14.44 22.80
CA ILE A 264 -13.38 -14.50 22.97
C ILE A 264 -13.93 -13.07 23.09
N VAL A 265 -13.30 -12.24 23.90
CA VAL A 265 -13.67 -10.82 24.05
C VAL A 265 -13.52 -10.09 22.72
N LEU A 266 -12.40 -10.26 22.03
CA LEU A 266 -12.16 -9.63 20.72
C LEU A 266 -13.23 -10.04 19.68
N LYS A 267 -13.66 -11.29 19.69
CA LYS A 267 -14.76 -11.77 18.83
C LYS A 267 -16.09 -11.09 19.15
N GLU A 268 -16.42 -10.89 20.41
CA GLU A 268 -17.65 -10.17 20.80
C GLU A 268 -17.55 -8.67 20.40
N GLN A 269 -16.40 -8.04 20.61
CA GLN A 269 -16.13 -6.68 20.15
C GLN A 269 -16.27 -6.56 18.62
N TYR A 270 -15.78 -7.54 17.88
CA TYR A 270 -15.92 -7.56 16.43
C TYR A 270 -17.35 -7.70 15.96
N LYS A 271 -18.21 -8.46 16.66
CA LYS A 271 -19.64 -8.54 16.34
C LYS A 271 -20.35 -7.19 16.45
N ILE A 272 -19.97 -6.34 17.41
CA ILE A 272 -20.47 -4.96 17.51
C ILE A 272 -20.03 -4.15 16.29
N LEU A 273 -18.77 -4.25 15.90
CA LEU A 273 -18.24 -3.58 14.71
C LEU A 273 -18.95 -4.05 13.43
N LEU A 274 -19.26 -5.35 13.32
CA LEU A 274 -20.04 -5.89 12.21
C LEU A 274 -21.46 -5.33 12.20
N TYR A 275 -22.12 -5.29 13.34
CA TYR A 275 -23.45 -4.70 13.45
C TYR A 275 -23.49 -3.24 12.99
N ILE A 276 -22.52 -2.44 13.42
CA ILE A 276 -22.34 -1.05 12.99
C ILE A 276 -22.06 -0.96 11.46
N SER A 277 -21.20 -1.84 10.94
CA SER A 277 -20.86 -1.87 9.50
C SER A 277 -22.04 -2.25 8.62
N ASP A 278 -22.76 -3.30 9.01
CA ASP A 278 -23.82 -3.90 8.20
C ASP A 278 -25.08 -3.01 8.18
N ASN A 279 -25.34 -2.25 9.24
CA ASN A 279 -26.46 -1.31 9.30
C ASN A 279 -26.09 0.11 8.80
N GLY A 280 -24.82 0.36 8.44
CA GLY A 280 -24.41 1.59 7.77
C GLY A 280 -24.58 2.88 8.56
N ILE A 281 -24.60 2.84 9.91
CA ILE A 281 -24.84 4.01 10.78
C ILE A 281 -23.73 5.08 10.66
N ILE A 282 -22.50 4.72 10.25
CA ILE A 282 -21.35 5.64 10.17
C ILE A 282 -21.34 6.36 8.82
N TYR A 283 -21.84 7.61 8.77
CA TYR A 283 -21.76 8.51 7.63
C TYR A 283 -21.72 9.98 8.07
N PRO A 284 -21.05 10.88 7.30
CA PRO A 284 -20.81 12.27 7.73
C PRO A 284 -22.05 13.17 7.88
N SER A 285 -23.16 12.81 7.26
CA SER A 285 -24.44 13.54 7.33
C SER A 285 -25.45 12.86 8.27
N ASN A 286 -24.98 12.08 9.24
CA ASN A 286 -25.84 11.45 10.25
C ASN A 286 -26.11 12.46 11.39
N ASP A 287 -27.15 13.28 11.23
CA ASP A 287 -27.48 14.32 12.22
C ASP A 287 -28.22 13.77 13.45
N ASP A 288 -28.76 12.54 13.39
CA ASP A 288 -29.51 11.92 14.47
C ASP A 288 -28.61 11.21 15.50
N TYR A 289 -27.39 10.78 15.06
CA TYR A 289 -26.43 10.05 15.89
C TYR A 289 -25.06 10.71 15.85
N GLU A 290 -24.87 11.77 16.65
CA GLU A 290 -23.74 12.68 16.60
C GLU A 290 -22.36 12.01 16.77
N LEU A 291 -22.23 11.00 17.65
CA LEU A 291 -20.93 10.33 17.87
C LEU A 291 -20.51 9.49 16.67
N PHE A 292 -21.46 8.84 15.98
CA PHE A 292 -21.20 8.12 14.73
C PHE A 292 -20.86 9.07 13.57
N LYS A 293 -21.55 10.22 13.51
CA LYS A 293 -21.23 11.30 12.58
C LYS A 293 -19.82 11.84 12.83
N GLU A 294 -19.45 12.11 14.08
CA GLU A 294 -18.10 12.59 14.43
C GLU A 294 -17.03 11.58 14.02
N TYR A 295 -17.26 10.30 14.28
CA TYR A 295 -16.36 9.24 13.81
C TYR A 295 -16.22 9.27 12.28
N ALA A 296 -17.32 9.35 11.55
CA ALA A 296 -17.33 9.42 10.08
C ALA A 296 -16.57 10.65 9.55
N ILE A 297 -16.78 11.82 10.13
CA ILE A 297 -16.06 13.05 9.77
C ILE A 297 -14.55 12.86 9.97
N ASN A 298 -14.12 12.26 11.09
CA ASN A 298 -12.71 11.99 11.36
C ASN A 298 -12.12 10.91 10.43
N CYS A 299 -12.94 10.13 9.70
CA CYS A 299 -12.46 9.23 8.65
C CYS A 299 -12.21 9.94 7.32
N VAL A 300 -12.85 11.08 7.03
CA VAL A 300 -12.76 11.75 5.71
C VAL A 300 -12.05 13.09 5.75
N SER A 301 -12.23 13.88 6.82
CA SER A 301 -11.62 15.21 6.95
C SER A 301 -10.38 15.16 7.83
N GLN A 302 -9.23 15.62 7.32
CA GLN A 302 -7.94 15.60 8.02
C GLN A 302 -7.63 14.25 8.71
N SER A 303 -8.08 13.17 8.11
CA SER A 303 -8.13 11.82 8.69
C SER A 303 -6.77 11.26 9.14
N ASN A 304 -5.68 11.83 8.63
CA ASN A 304 -4.30 11.47 8.95
C ASN A 304 -3.67 12.33 10.04
N SER A 305 -4.41 13.30 10.62
CA SER A 305 -3.95 14.08 11.74
C SER A 305 -3.98 13.26 13.04
N LYS A 306 -3.07 13.56 13.96
CA LYS A 306 -3.02 12.94 15.28
C LYS A 306 -4.38 13.03 15.98
N ARG A 307 -5.00 14.22 15.98
CA ARG A 307 -6.30 14.48 16.59
C ARG A 307 -7.41 13.56 16.04
N ALA A 308 -7.52 13.43 14.71
CA ALA A 308 -8.54 12.57 14.09
C ALA A 308 -8.33 11.09 14.43
N ARG A 309 -7.07 10.63 14.46
CA ARG A 309 -6.70 9.28 14.86
C ARG A 309 -7.05 8.98 16.32
N GLU A 310 -6.73 9.91 17.22
CA GLU A 310 -7.08 9.79 18.65
C GLU A 310 -8.60 9.75 18.86
N LYS A 311 -9.38 10.58 18.17
CA LYS A 311 -10.83 10.59 18.26
C LYS A 311 -11.45 9.28 17.76
N ARG A 312 -10.97 8.73 16.64
CA ARG A 312 -11.44 7.43 16.14
C ARG A 312 -11.13 6.30 17.12
N LEU A 313 -9.91 6.32 17.69
CA LEU A 313 -9.55 5.30 18.68
C LEU A 313 -10.40 5.45 19.97
N LEU A 314 -10.65 6.68 20.42
CA LEU A 314 -11.49 6.93 21.59
C LEU A 314 -12.91 6.40 21.37
N PHE A 315 -13.48 6.58 20.19
CA PHE A 315 -14.77 6.01 19.84
C PHE A 315 -14.76 4.46 19.98
N PHE A 316 -13.69 3.79 19.51
CA PHE A 316 -13.56 2.34 19.67
C PHE A 316 -13.40 1.95 21.14
N GLU A 317 -12.60 2.69 21.92
CA GLU A 317 -12.45 2.44 23.35
C GLU A 317 -13.79 2.51 24.10
N ASN A 318 -14.55 3.58 23.88
CA ASN A 318 -15.84 3.78 24.54
C ASN A 318 -16.88 2.74 24.10
N MET A 319 -16.88 2.37 22.81
CA MET A 319 -17.83 1.39 22.28
C MET A 319 -17.50 -0.05 22.70
N LEU A 320 -16.19 -0.41 22.70
CA LEU A 320 -15.75 -1.81 22.72
C LEU A 320 -14.98 -2.20 24.00
N ALA A 321 -14.47 -1.22 24.76
CA ALA A 321 -13.62 -1.47 25.93
C ALA A 321 -14.15 -0.73 27.19
N ASN A 322 -15.45 -0.58 27.31
CA ASN A 322 -16.08 0.06 28.44
C ASN A 322 -15.99 -0.83 29.69
N GLU A 323 -15.13 -0.46 30.65
CA GLU A 323 -14.94 -1.18 31.91
C GLU A 323 -15.97 -0.75 33.02
N SER A 324 -16.83 0.23 32.72
CA SER A 324 -17.87 0.67 33.68
C SER A 324 -19.01 -0.36 33.82
N ASN A 325 -19.90 -0.13 34.78
CA ASN A 325 -21.12 -0.93 34.93
C ASN A 325 -22.32 -0.30 34.21
N THR A 326 -22.13 0.86 33.58
CA THR A 326 -23.17 1.57 32.80
C THR A 326 -22.73 1.71 31.36
N PRO A 327 -23.65 1.68 30.39
CA PRO A 327 -23.31 1.91 28.99
C PRO A 327 -22.62 3.26 28.77
N SER A 328 -21.67 3.32 27.84
CA SER A 328 -21.08 4.56 27.34
C SER A 328 -22.09 5.32 26.45
N GLU A 329 -21.79 6.58 26.15
CA GLU A 329 -22.63 7.38 25.24
C GLU A 329 -22.69 6.76 23.83
N GLU A 330 -21.59 6.21 23.33
CA GLU A 330 -21.55 5.49 22.05
C GLU A 330 -22.41 4.24 22.07
N GLN A 331 -22.38 3.49 23.16
CA GLN A 331 -23.21 2.29 23.34
C GLN A 331 -24.71 2.64 23.45
N ILE A 332 -25.05 3.74 24.12
CA ILE A 332 -26.42 4.24 24.20
C ILE A 332 -26.91 4.64 22.80
N GLN A 333 -26.14 5.44 22.05
CA GLN A 333 -26.54 5.82 20.68
C GLN A 333 -26.70 4.61 19.76
N LEU A 334 -25.89 3.54 19.91
CA LEU A 334 -26.06 2.32 19.15
C LEU A 334 -27.38 1.59 19.51
N MET A 335 -27.74 1.53 20.79
CA MET A 335 -29.00 0.91 21.24
C MET A 335 -30.21 1.74 20.78
N ASP A 336 -30.12 3.08 20.85
CA ASP A 336 -31.14 4.00 20.35
C ASP A 336 -31.38 3.83 18.85
N PHE A 337 -30.28 3.73 18.08
CA PHE A 337 -30.35 3.46 16.64
C PHE A 337 -31.05 2.12 16.36
N ALA A 338 -30.69 1.07 17.07
CA ALA A 338 -31.30 -0.25 16.91
C ALA A 338 -32.78 -0.22 17.19
N GLN A 339 -33.18 0.50 18.23
CA GLN A 339 -34.60 0.62 18.63
C GLN A 339 -35.40 1.47 17.63
N ASN A 340 -34.87 2.64 17.23
CA ASN A 340 -35.60 3.61 16.44
C ASN A 340 -35.64 3.27 14.93
N GLU A 341 -34.55 2.74 14.38
CA GLU A 341 -34.42 2.51 12.95
C GLU A 341 -34.66 1.05 12.54
N LEU A 342 -34.42 0.10 13.45
CA LEU A 342 -34.48 -1.33 13.15
C LEU A 342 -35.56 -2.07 13.96
N GLU A 343 -36.21 -1.39 14.89
CA GLU A 343 -37.20 -1.99 15.83
C GLU A 343 -36.59 -3.13 16.70
N GLU A 344 -35.26 -3.07 16.96
CA GLU A 344 -34.48 -4.06 17.69
C GLU A 344 -34.17 -3.55 19.10
N ASN A 345 -34.43 -4.35 20.13
CA ASN A 345 -34.10 -4.02 21.52
C ASN A 345 -32.76 -4.68 21.89
N LEU A 346 -31.67 -3.95 21.76
CA LEU A 346 -30.37 -4.42 22.21
C LEU A 346 -30.22 -4.24 23.72
N SER A 347 -29.40 -5.09 24.32
CA SER A 347 -29.04 -5.02 25.75
C SER A 347 -27.53 -5.04 25.90
N THR A 348 -27.05 -4.71 27.09
CA THR A 348 -25.66 -4.86 27.41
C THR A 348 -25.37 -6.13 28.20
N LYS A 349 -24.20 -6.71 28.00
CA LYS A 349 -23.69 -7.88 28.70
C LYS A 349 -22.25 -7.73 29.06
N LYS A 350 -21.86 -8.24 30.22
CA LYS A 350 -20.47 -8.23 30.66
C LYS A 350 -19.70 -9.39 30.05
N TYR A 351 -18.59 -9.08 29.37
CA TYR A 351 -17.62 -10.03 28.83
C TYR A 351 -16.29 -9.72 29.45
N ASP A 352 -15.81 -10.59 30.35
CA ASP A 352 -14.65 -10.34 31.18
C ASP A 352 -14.81 -9.01 31.96
N LYS A 353 -13.93 -8.04 31.79
CA LYS A 353 -13.99 -6.72 32.42
C LYS A 353 -14.84 -5.69 31.67
N TYR A 354 -15.24 -5.98 30.43
CA TYR A 354 -15.93 -5.02 29.57
C TYR A 354 -17.46 -5.21 29.56
N LEU A 355 -18.17 -4.10 29.58
CA LEU A 355 -19.60 -4.02 29.29
C LEU A 355 -19.77 -3.80 27.78
N LEU A 356 -20.33 -4.78 27.08
CA LEU A 356 -20.50 -4.75 25.62
C LEU A 356 -21.98 -4.77 25.25
N VAL A 357 -22.33 -4.13 24.13
CA VAL A 357 -23.67 -4.24 23.52
C VAL A 357 -23.81 -5.64 22.92
N ASN A 358 -24.86 -6.33 23.27
CA ASN A 358 -25.14 -7.67 22.78
C ASN A 358 -25.91 -7.58 21.46
N CYS A 359 -25.22 -7.68 20.35
CA CYS A 359 -25.73 -7.58 18.97
C CYS A 359 -26.03 -8.96 18.36
N ILE A 360 -26.38 -9.97 19.17
CA ILE A 360 -26.63 -11.33 18.66
C ILE A 360 -28.00 -11.36 18.00
N LYS A 361 -28.04 -11.73 16.71
CA LYS A 361 -29.20 -12.37 16.05
C LYS A 361 -29.11 -13.86 16.20
#